data_47223437bcc6ca246d89129958cc3e9f
#
_entry.id   47223437bcc6ca246d89129958cc3e9f
#
_cell.length_a   1.000
_cell.length_b   1.000
_cell.length_c   1.000
_cell.angle_alpha   90.00
_cell.angle_beta   90.00
_cell.angle_gamma   90.00
#
_symmetry.space_group_name_H-M   'P 1'
#
loop_
_entity.id
_entity.type
_entity.pdbx_description
1 polymer ?
#
loop_
_entity_poly.entity_id
_entity_poly.type
_entity_poly.pdbx_seq_one_letter_code
_entity_poly.pdbx_strand_id
1 'polypeptide(L)'
;MKSLSPALQAHLDDGTTSLSWCWRISRADAVTLGFTDHDRALAFDGTAFEPESGFAASEIRSGSDLAVDAQDATGVLSSDRITETDILDGRWDNAAVELWRVNWADPDQRVLMRRGAVGQIRRGRMAFVAEVRSLAHVLGQTVGRTFQAECDAALGDARCRVDLDAPAYKGAGAVTGLLRDRAFLASGLGGFTSGWFTFGTVEWTAGANIGRRAEIIAHDVTDGIAVLTLLEAPVRSIAGGDAFIVRAGCDKRLETCGGKFANTVNFRGFPSIPGQDAVLRYASQDGSHEGNVL
;
A
#
# COMPACT_ATOMS: atom_id res chain seq x y z
N MET A 1 24.21 0.44 -20.65
CA MET A 1 25.57 0.17 -20.12
C MET A 1 25.73 1.01 -18.87
N LYS A 2 26.20 0.44 -17.76
CA LYS A 2 26.45 1.22 -16.54
C LYS A 2 27.79 1.93 -16.67
N SER A 3 27.86 3.22 -16.30
CA SER A 3 29.13 3.94 -16.21
C SER A 3 29.72 3.73 -14.82
N LEU A 4 30.97 3.31 -14.77
CA LEU A 4 31.74 3.16 -13.53
C LEU A 4 32.57 4.43 -13.30
N SER A 5 32.86 4.74 -12.04
CA SER A 5 33.86 5.76 -11.75
C SER A 5 35.24 5.28 -12.19
N PRO A 6 36.13 6.18 -12.64
CA PRO A 6 37.47 5.77 -13.06
C PRO A 6 38.23 5.01 -11.97
N ALA A 7 38.05 5.37 -10.71
CA ALA A 7 38.68 4.68 -9.57
C ALA A 7 38.15 3.25 -9.39
N LEU A 8 36.84 3.03 -9.50
CA LEU A 8 36.27 1.68 -9.43
C LEU A 8 36.69 0.84 -10.63
N GLN A 9 36.75 1.44 -11.83
CA GLN A 9 37.20 0.75 -13.02
C GLN A 9 38.66 0.28 -12.86
N ALA A 10 39.55 1.17 -12.40
CA ALA A 10 40.97 0.82 -12.14
C ALA A 10 41.07 -0.30 -11.10
N HIS A 11 40.28 -0.28 -10.04
CA HIS A 11 40.22 -1.35 -9.04
C HIS A 11 39.79 -2.69 -9.64
N LEU A 12 38.85 -2.68 -10.58
CA LEU A 12 38.40 -3.89 -11.28
C LEU A 12 39.48 -4.43 -12.23
N ASP A 13 40.19 -3.53 -12.92
CA ASP A 13 41.24 -3.86 -13.88
C ASP A 13 42.48 -4.45 -13.20
N ASP A 14 42.74 -4.12 -11.92
CA ASP A 14 43.82 -4.68 -11.10
C ASP A 14 43.62 -6.17 -10.78
N GLY A 15 42.41 -6.70 -10.94
CA GLY A 15 42.09 -8.13 -10.81
C GLY A 15 41.97 -8.63 -9.37
N THR A 16 42.49 -7.91 -8.38
CA THR A 16 42.33 -8.24 -6.95
C THR A 16 41.19 -7.40 -6.38
N THR A 17 39.97 -7.96 -6.39
CA THR A 17 38.79 -7.18 -6.02
C THR A 17 38.39 -7.34 -4.55
N SER A 18 38.18 -6.23 -3.87
CA SER A 18 37.62 -6.12 -2.51
C SER A 18 36.18 -5.65 -2.56
N LEU A 19 35.31 -6.44 -3.20
CA LEU A 19 33.92 -6.04 -3.45
C LEU A 19 32.93 -6.77 -2.55
N SER A 20 31.98 -6.02 -1.98
CA SER A 20 30.85 -6.53 -1.21
C SER A 20 29.51 -6.05 -1.80
N TRP A 21 28.44 -6.72 -1.43
CA TRP A 21 27.08 -6.29 -1.70
C TRP A 21 26.55 -5.44 -0.54
N CYS A 22 25.87 -4.35 -0.87
CA CYS A 22 25.19 -3.52 0.10
C CYS A 22 23.74 -3.31 -0.33
N TRP A 23 22.80 -3.54 0.59
CA TRP A 23 21.37 -3.38 0.40
C TRP A 23 20.90 -2.22 1.23
N ARG A 24 20.22 -1.26 0.59
CA ARG A 24 19.51 -0.19 1.28
C ARG A 24 18.02 -0.39 1.09
N ILE A 25 17.27 -0.43 2.18
CA ILE A 25 15.82 -0.54 2.16
C ILE A 25 15.26 0.70 2.85
N SER A 26 14.44 1.46 2.13
CA SER A 26 13.85 2.70 2.63
C SER A 26 12.33 2.62 2.63
N ARG A 27 11.73 2.80 3.80
CA ARG A 27 10.29 2.79 4.02
C ARG A 27 9.67 4.14 3.66
N ALA A 28 8.35 4.18 3.48
CA ALA A 28 7.60 5.40 3.21
C ALA A 28 7.64 6.42 4.37
N ASP A 29 7.86 5.96 5.62
CA ASP A 29 8.02 6.78 6.82
C ASP A 29 9.46 7.28 7.04
N ALA A 30 10.31 7.22 6.02
CA ALA A 30 11.71 7.63 6.00
C ALA A 30 12.67 6.79 6.87
N VAL A 31 12.22 5.67 7.44
CA VAL A 31 13.12 4.71 8.08
C VAL A 31 13.94 4.00 7.01
N THR A 32 15.27 4.07 7.14
CA THR A 32 16.20 3.42 6.21
C THR A 32 17.07 2.42 6.94
N LEU A 33 17.15 1.22 6.40
CA LEU A 33 18.03 0.15 6.86
C LEU A 33 19.07 -0.17 5.80
N GLY A 34 20.31 -0.40 6.23
CA GLY A 34 21.42 -0.86 5.39
C GLY A 34 21.94 -2.20 5.87
N PHE A 35 22.20 -3.10 4.92
CA PHE A 35 22.77 -4.43 5.16
C PHE A 35 23.91 -4.70 4.20
N THR A 36 24.92 -5.47 4.62
CA THR A 36 26.04 -5.86 3.79
C THR A 36 26.42 -7.33 4.01
N ASP A 37 26.94 -7.99 2.99
CA ASP A 37 27.53 -9.33 3.08
C ASP A 37 28.98 -9.30 3.58
N HIS A 38 29.54 -8.11 3.81
CA HIS A 38 30.87 -7.94 4.40
C HIS A 38 30.82 -8.19 5.92
N ASP A 39 31.91 -8.66 6.51
CA ASP A 39 32.04 -8.96 7.95
C ASP A 39 32.12 -7.70 8.83
N ARG A 40 32.32 -6.52 8.25
CA ARG A 40 32.35 -5.22 8.93
C ARG A 40 31.32 -4.26 8.39
N ALA A 41 30.83 -3.39 9.28
CA ALA A 41 29.91 -2.33 8.87
C ALA A 41 30.59 -1.37 7.88
N LEU A 42 29.83 -0.99 6.86
CA LEU A 42 30.19 0.01 5.87
C LEU A 42 29.28 1.20 6.01
N ALA A 43 29.74 2.38 5.60
CA ALA A 43 28.89 3.58 5.63
C ALA A 43 29.13 4.44 4.38
N PHE A 44 28.03 4.84 3.72
CA PHE A 44 28.05 5.78 2.61
C PHE A 44 26.66 6.40 2.40
N ASP A 45 26.60 7.57 1.79
CA ASP A 45 25.35 8.31 1.51
C ASP A 45 24.42 8.40 2.73
N GLY A 46 24.98 8.63 3.93
CA GLY A 46 24.22 8.79 5.18
C GLY A 46 23.58 7.50 5.71
N THR A 47 23.88 6.33 5.13
CA THR A 47 23.38 5.03 5.57
C THR A 47 24.52 4.18 6.12
N ALA A 48 24.33 3.61 7.31
CA ALA A 48 25.20 2.56 7.85
C ALA A 48 24.67 1.20 7.35
N PHE A 49 25.57 0.41 6.76
CA PHE A 49 25.30 -0.95 6.30
C PHE A 49 25.90 -1.92 7.29
N GLU A 50 25.04 -2.64 7.99
CA GLU A 50 25.45 -3.57 9.03
C GLU A 50 25.70 -4.96 8.43
N PRO A 51 26.71 -5.71 8.97
CA PRO A 51 26.94 -7.07 8.59
C PRO A 51 25.72 -7.94 8.87
N GLU A 52 25.21 -8.62 7.86
CA GLU A 52 24.10 -9.54 8.03
C GLU A 52 24.40 -10.83 7.28
N SER A 53 24.70 -11.90 8.01
CA SER A 53 25.10 -13.19 7.46
C SER A 53 23.98 -13.96 6.76
N GLY A 54 22.76 -13.47 6.82
CA GLY A 54 21.57 -14.09 6.25
C GLY A 54 21.14 -13.53 4.89
N PHE A 55 21.81 -12.50 4.35
CA PHE A 55 21.49 -11.94 3.05
C PHE A 55 22.16 -12.72 1.93
N ALA A 56 21.48 -13.72 1.39
CA ALA A 56 21.87 -14.34 0.14
C ALA A 56 21.04 -13.74 -0.99
N ALA A 57 21.66 -12.95 -1.86
CA ALA A 57 21.02 -12.55 -3.10
C ALA A 57 20.86 -13.81 -3.96
N SER A 58 19.64 -14.14 -4.36
CA SER A 58 19.45 -15.09 -5.45
C SER A 58 20.02 -14.51 -6.74
N GLU A 59 20.31 -15.37 -7.69
CA GLU A 59 20.84 -14.99 -9.00
C GLU A 59 19.97 -13.91 -9.64
N ILE A 60 20.57 -12.80 -10.05
CA ILE A 60 19.86 -11.71 -10.74
C ILE A 60 19.58 -12.21 -12.16
N ARG A 61 18.35 -12.63 -12.44
CA ARG A 61 17.91 -12.93 -13.80
C ARG A 61 17.24 -11.68 -14.36
N SER A 62 17.84 -11.05 -15.35
CA SER A 62 17.22 -9.98 -16.12
C SER A 62 16.97 -10.47 -17.54
N GLY A 63 15.72 -10.56 -17.95
CA GLY A 63 15.31 -10.79 -19.33
C GLY A 63 15.38 -9.51 -20.15
N SER A 64 15.52 -9.63 -21.46
CA SER A 64 15.43 -8.50 -22.40
C SER A 64 13.99 -8.19 -22.82
N ASP A 65 13.04 -8.97 -22.39
CA ASP A 65 11.62 -8.81 -22.62
C ASP A 65 10.96 -8.01 -21.48
N LEU A 66 9.80 -7.45 -21.74
CA LEU A 66 8.99 -6.69 -20.78
C LEU A 66 8.33 -7.61 -19.72
N ALA A 67 8.73 -8.87 -19.65
CA ALA A 67 8.33 -9.77 -18.59
C ALA A 67 8.81 -9.21 -17.24
N VAL A 68 7.96 -9.30 -16.24
CA VAL A 68 8.29 -8.83 -14.88
C VAL A 68 9.48 -9.65 -14.39
N ASP A 69 10.65 -9.03 -14.38
CA ASP A 69 11.84 -9.59 -13.74
C ASP A 69 11.58 -9.64 -12.22
N ALA A 70 10.93 -10.70 -11.78
CA ALA A 70 10.85 -11.02 -10.37
C ALA A 70 12.19 -11.59 -9.95
N GLN A 71 12.94 -10.87 -9.19
CA GLN A 71 14.08 -11.40 -8.46
C GLN A 71 13.57 -11.76 -7.07
N ASP A 72 13.55 -13.04 -6.78
CA ASP A 72 13.45 -13.47 -5.39
C ASP A 72 14.76 -13.11 -4.70
N ALA A 73 14.77 -12.01 -3.98
CA ALA A 73 15.80 -11.81 -2.98
C ALA A 73 15.44 -12.76 -1.83
N THR A 74 15.91 -13.98 -1.93
CA THR A 74 15.88 -14.92 -0.81
C THR A 74 16.94 -14.46 0.18
N GLY A 75 16.60 -13.46 0.95
CA GLY A 75 17.37 -13.04 2.10
C GLY A 75 16.68 -13.60 3.34
N VAL A 76 17.41 -14.29 4.17
CA VAL A 76 17.00 -14.51 5.55
C VAL A 76 17.07 -13.13 6.21
N LEU A 77 15.98 -12.38 6.16
CA LEU A 77 15.80 -11.17 6.94
C LEU A 77 15.55 -11.57 8.40
N SER A 78 16.55 -12.13 9.05
CA SER A 78 16.57 -12.39 10.49
C SER A 78 17.21 -11.24 11.25
N SER A 79 17.00 -10.00 10.77
CA SER A 79 17.44 -8.84 11.51
C SER A 79 16.43 -8.52 12.60
N ASP A 80 16.87 -8.35 13.83
CA ASP A 80 16.04 -7.85 14.95
C ASP A 80 15.42 -6.47 14.63
N ARG A 81 15.87 -5.81 13.57
CA ARG A 81 15.40 -4.50 13.09
C ARG A 81 14.16 -4.59 12.19
N ILE A 82 13.86 -5.78 11.64
CA ILE A 82 12.64 -6.02 10.86
C ILE A 82 11.73 -6.88 11.70
N THR A 83 10.83 -6.22 12.42
CA THR A 83 9.93 -6.91 13.32
C THR A 83 8.75 -7.52 12.57
N GLU A 84 8.27 -8.67 13.07
CA GLU A 84 7.05 -9.30 12.56
C GLU A 84 5.87 -8.31 12.55
N THR A 85 5.78 -7.50 13.59
CA THR A 85 4.72 -6.50 13.72
C THR A 85 4.79 -5.47 12.59
N ASP A 86 5.99 -5.00 12.21
CA ASP A 86 6.13 -4.03 11.12
C ASP A 86 5.79 -4.62 9.74
N ILE A 87 6.01 -5.93 9.57
CA ILE A 87 5.60 -6.64 8.36
C ILE A 87 4.07 -6.78 8.31
N LEU A 88 3.46 -7.24 9.39
CA LEU A 88 2.00 -7.36 9.49
C LEU A 88 1.29 -6.00 9.38
N ASP A 89 1.96 -4.94 9.79
CA ASP A 89 1.50 -3.56 9.66
C ASP A 89 1.62 -3.00 8.23
N GLY A 90 2.17 -3.77 7.29
CA GLY A 90 2.44 -3.31 5.93
C GLY A 90 3.47 -2.19 5.82
N ARG A 91 4.28 -1.93 6.87
CA ARG A 91 5.27 -0.84 6.86
C ARG A 91 6.39 -1.05 5.84
N TRP A 92 6.61 -2.29 5.44
CA TRP A 92 7.59 -2.68 4.44
C TRP A 92 7.00 -2.81 3.04
N ASP A 93 5.67 -2.66 2.89
CA ASP A 93 5.02 -2.77 1.60
C ASP A 93 5.50 -1.67 0.67
N ASN A 94 5.95 -2.08 -0.51
CA ASN A 94 6.50 -1.18 -1.52
C ASN A 94 7.70 -0.33 -1.04
N ALA A 95 8.41 -0.76 0.02
CA ALA A 95 9.63 -0.09 0.47
C ALA A 95 10.67 -0.08 -0.66
N ALA A 96 11.33 1.06 -0.87
CA ALA A 96 12.34 1.18 -1.93
C ALA A 96 13.58 0.35 -1.58
N VAL A 97 14.09 -0.39 -2.56
CA VAL A 97 15.29 -1.22 -2.43
C VAL A 97 16.35 -0.76 -3.40
N GLU A 98 17.55 -0.54 -2.91
CA GLU A 98 18.74 -0.27 -3.71
C GLU A 98 19.81 -1.32 -3.42
N LEU A 99 20.33 -1.92 -4.47
CA LEU A 99 21.41 -2.90 -4.41
C LEU A 99 22.68 -2.29 -4.99
N TRP A 100 23.72 -2.26 -4.18
CA TRP A 100 25.00 -1.67 -4.52
C TRP A 100 26.12 -2.72 -4.55
N ARG A 101 27.06 -2.53 -5.46
CA ARG A 101 28.35 -3.20 -5.42
C ARG A 101 29.38 -2.18 -4.96
N VAL A 102 30.08 -2.47 -3.87
CA VAL A 102 30.91 -1.51 -3.14
C VAL A 102 32.28 -2.12 -2.90
N ASN A 103 33.33 -1.35 -3.14
CA ASN A 103 34.66 -1.69 -2.64
C ASN A 103 34.67 -1.43 -1.12
N TRP A 104 34.72 -2.51 -0.31
CA TRP A 104 34.68 -2.39 1.15
C TRP A 104 35.91 -1.70 1.73
N ALA A 105 37.05 -1.65 1.00
CA ALA A 105 38.26 -0.92 1.42
C ALA A 105 38.11 0.61 1.17
N ASP A 106 37.32 1.00 0.18
CA ASP A 106 37.02 2.40 -0.15
C ASP A 106 35.56 2.53 -0.64
N PRO A 107 34.60 2.78 0.26
CA PRO A 107 33.16 2.84 -0.07
C PRO A 107 32.77 3.95 -1.06
N ASP A 108 33.66 4.87 -1.41
CA ASP A 108 33.43 5.84 -2.49
C ASP A 108 33.51 5.17 -3.87
N GLN A 109 34.19 4.04 -3.97
CA GLN A 109 34.23 3.19 -5.15
C GLN A 109 33.05 2.23 -5.13
N ARG A 110 31.90 2.71 -5.56
CA ARG A 110 30.64 1.94 -5.58
C ARG A 110 29.86 2.13 -6.87
N VAL A 111 29.01 1.19 -7.17
CA VAL A 111 28.09 1.25 -8.31
C VAL A 111 26.73 0.72 -7.91
N LEU A 112 25.69 1.45 -8.27
CA LEU A 112 24.31 1.01 -8.11
C LEU A 112 23.99 -0.08 -9.14
N MET A 113 23.74 -1.27 -8.66
CA MET A 113 23.43 -2.43 -9.51
C MET A 113 21.96 -2.49 -9.86
N ARG A 114 21.08 -2.26 -8.90
CA ARG A 114 19.63 -2.37 -9.09
C ARG A 114 18.86 -1.43 -8.19
N ARG A 115 17.71 -0.97 -8.68
CA ARG A 115 16.64 -0.34 -7.91
C ARG A 115 15.36 -1.13 -8.09
N GLY A 116 14.59 -1.20 -7.03
CA GLY A 116 13.31 -1.88 -7.03
C GLY A 116 12.50 -1.52 -5.80
N ALA A 117 11.45 -2.27 -5.57
CA ALA A 117 10.63 -2.16 -4.37
C ALA A 117 10.39 -3.54 -3.77
N VAL A 118 10.19 -3.59 -2.46
CA VAL A 118 9.76 -4.79 -1.76
C VAL A 118 8.37 -5.16 -2.29
N GLY A 119 8.25 -6.38 -2.79
CA GLY A 119 6.99 -6.97 -3.21
C GLY A 119 6.37 -7.82 -2.11
N GLN A 120 6.02 -9.06 -2.43
CA GLN A 120 5.45 -9.97 -1.46
C GLN A 120 6.52 -10.41 -0.44
N ILE A 121 6.17 -10.28 0.85
CA ILE A 121 6.98 -10.85 1.93
C ILE A 121 6.32 -12.18 2.36
N ARG A 122 7.07 -13.28 2.22
CA ARG A 122 6.65 -14.60 2.69
C ARG A 122 7.36 -14.92 3.98
N ARG A 123 6.59 -15.30 4.99
CA ARG A 123 7.12 -15.69 6.29
C ARG A 123 7.41 -17.18 6.34
N GLY A 124 8.65 -17.55 6.68
CA GLY A 124 9.03 -18.88 7.13
C GLY A 124 9.09 -18.95 8.68
N ARG A 125 9.36 -20.13 9.23
CA ARG A 125 9.47 -20.30 10.69
C ARG A 125 10.63 -19.53 11.32
N MET A 126 11.72 -19.31 10.56
CA MET A 126 12.96 -18.68 11.06
C MET A 126 13.53 -17.63 10.08
N ALA A 127 12.80 -17.33 8.99
CA ALA A 127 13.29 -16.44 7.96
C ALA A 127 12.13 -15.81 7.18
N PHE A 128 12.36 -14.63 6.66
CA PHE A 128 11.46 -13.99 5.69
C PHE A 128 12.05 -14.10 4.30
N VAL A 129 11.20 -14.30 3.31
CA VAL A 129 11.58 -14.18 1.90
C VAL A 129 10.86 -12.97 1.36
N ALA A 130 11.61 -11.94 0.98
CA ALA A 130 11.05 -10.75 0.35
C ALA A 130 11.33 -10.79 -1.15
N GLU A 131 10.28 -10.69 -1.95
CA GLU A 131 10.40 -10.47 -3.38
C GLU A 131 10.85 -9.01 -3.63
N VAL A 132 11.86 -8.80 -4.47
CA VAL A 132 12.23 -7.46 -4.93
C VAL A 132 11.76 -7.29 -6.38
N ARG A 133 10.77 -6.45 -6.56
CA ARG A 133 10.21 -6.11 -7.87
C ARG A 133 11.03 -5.03 -8.54
N SER A 134 11.35 -5.23 -9.81
CA SER A 134 12.04 -4.22 -10.60
C SER A 134 11.12 -3.08 -11.02
N LEU A 135 11.71 -1.98 -11.53
CA LEU A 135 10.95 -0.90 -12.16
C LEU A 135 10.10 -1.37 -13.36
N ALA A 136 10.48 -2.46 -14.02
CA ALA A 136 9.68 -3.07 -15.08
C ALA A 136 8.29 -3.50 -14.60
N HIS A 137 8.15 -3.92 -13.33
CA HIS A 137 6.84 -4.21 -12.73
C HIS A 137 5.91 -3.00 -12.77
N VAL A 138 6.43 -1.80 -12.48
CA VAL A 138 5.64 -0.55 -12.52
C VAL A 138 5.23 -0.22 -13.95
N LEU A 139 6.13 -0.43 -14.92
CA LEU A 139 5.85 -0.21 -16.34
C LEU A 139 4.88 -1.24 -16.93
N GLY A 140 4.87 -2.46 -16.38
CA GLY A 140 3.96 -3.53 -16.80
C GLY A 140 2.53 -3.41 -16.21
N GLN A 141 2.28 -2.48 -15.31
CA GLN A 141 0.95 -2.28 -14.76
C GLN A 141 0.01 -1.64 -15.81
N THR A 142 -1.20 -2.16 -15.89
CA THR A 142 -2.23 -1.60 -16.77
C THR A 142 -2.58 -0.18 -16.32
N VAL A 143 -2.28 0.79 -17.17
CA VAL A 143 -2.61 2.20 -16.96
C VAL A 143 -3.83 2.56 -17.80
N GLY A 144 -4.80 3.22 -17.21
CA GLY A 144 -6.00 3.66 -17.91
C GLY A 144 -7.24 3.63 -17.04
N ARG A 145 -8.37 3.90 -17.67
CA ARG A 145 -9.68 3.87 -17.00
C ARG A 145 -10.61 2.96 -17.79
N THR A 146 -11.39 2.17 -17.09
CA THR A 146 -12.50 1.43 -17.68
C THR A 146 -13.77 2.27 -17.61
N PHE A 147 -14.61 2.18 -18.65
CA PHE A 147 -15.96 2.71 -18.58
C PHE A 147 -16.81 1.75 -17.76
N GLN A 148 -17.26 2.20 -16.60
CA GLN A 148 -18.08 1.42 -15.66
C GLN A 148 -19.14 2.32 -15.04
N ALA A 149 -20.23 1.74 -14.55
CA ALA A 149 -21.34 2.51 -13.98
C ALA A 149 -20.91 3.25 -12.71
N GLU A 150 -20.10 2.62 -11.87
CA GLU A 150 -19.60 3.16 -10.63
C GLU A 150 -18.48 4.18 -10.85
N CYS A 151 -18.32 5.08 -9.88
CA CYS A 151 -17.26 6.08 -9.84
C CYS A 151 -15.91 5.42 -9.56
N ASP A 152 -14.90 5.70 -10.39
CA ASP A 152 -13.53 5.20 -10.24
C ASP A 152 -12.61 6.13 -9.41
N ALA A 153 -13.09 7.30 -9.01
CA ALA A 153 -12.33 8.21 -8.16
C ALA A 153 -12.24 7.69 -6.71
N ALA A 154 -11.11 7.85 -6.04
CA ALA A 154 -11.06 7.67 -4.61
C ALA A 154 -11.80 8.82 -3.91
N LEU A 155 -12.53 8.51 -2.83
CA LEU A 155 -13.27 9.53 -2.10
C LEU A 155 -12.29 10.56 -1.50
N GLY A 156 -12.51 11.83 -1.81
CA GLY A 156 -11.65 12.94 -1.36
C GLY A 156 -10.38 13.15 -2.20
N ASP A 157 -10.15 12.39 -3.28
CA ASP A 157 -9.01 12.64 -4.17
C ASP A 157 -9.20 13.91 -5.01
N ALA A 158 -8.17 14.29 -5.79
CA ALA A 158 -8.18 15.47 -6.64
C ALA A 158 -9.30 15.45 -7.71
N ARG A 159 -9.84 14.28 -8.04
CA ARG A 159 -10.96 14.10 -8.98
C ARG A 159 -12.31 14.19 -8.28
N CYS A 160 -12.45 13.59 -7.10
CA CYS A 160 -13.66 13.60 -6.27
C CYS A 160 -13.88 14.95 -5.59
N ARG A 161 -12.84 15.54 -4.99
CA ARG A 161 -12.84 16.86 -4.35
C ARG A 161 -13.76 17.01 -3.13
N VAL A 162 -14.29 15.93 -2.56
CA VAL A 162 -15.04 16.00 -1.29
C VAL A 162 -14.04 16.28 -0.18
N ASP A 163 -14.27 17.30 0.63
CA ASP A 163 -13.49 17.59 1.83
C ASP A 163 -13.93 16.64 2.96
N LEU A 164 -13.15 15.59 3.19
CA LEU A 164 -13.40 14.60 4.24
C LEU A 164 -13.07 15.07 5.65
N ASP A 165 -12.41 16.20 5.80
CA ASP A 165 -12.16 16.82 7.10
C ASP A 165 -13.28 17.77 7.55
N ALA A 166 -14.23 18.05 6.65
CA ALA A 166 -15.43 18.79 7.01
C ALA A 166 -16.25 18.06 8.11
N PRO A 167 -16.83 18.79 9.09
CA PRO A 167 -17.55 18.18 10.21
C PRO A 167 -18.71 17.26 9.81
N ALA A 168 -19.31 17.47 8.64
CA ALA A 168 -20.37 16.61 8.12
C ALA A 168 -19.87 15.20 7.76
N TYR A 169 -18.60 15.05 7.42
CA TYR A 169 -18.02 13.80 6.92
C TYR A 169 -16.99 13.20 7.86
N LYS A 170 -16.74 13.83 9.00
CA LYS A 170 -15.74 13.42 9.98
C LYS A 170 -16.38 13.28 11.35
N GLY A 171 -16.14 12.18 12.01
CA GLY A 171 -16.52 11.94 13.40
C GLY A 171 -15.29 11.61 14.23
N ALA A 172 -15.37 11.86 15.52
CA ALA A 172 -14.37 11.44 16.50
C ALA A 172 -15.08 10.70 17.64
N GLY A 173 -14.42 9.68 18.18
CA GLY A 173 -14.98 8.86 19.24
C GLY A 173 -13.94 8.01 19.95
N ALA A 174 -14.43 7.20 20.86
CA ALA A 174 -13.65 6.21 21.56
C ALA A 174 -14.40 4.89 21.62
N VAL A 175 -13.66 3.81 21.71
CA VAL A 175 -14.19 2.45 21.91
C VAL A 175 -14.81 2.35 23.31
N THR A 176 -16.06 1.95 23.38
CA THR A 176 -16.77 1.76 24.65
C THR A 176 -16.93 0.28 25.02
N GLY A 177 -16.84 -0.60 24.03
CA GLY A 177 -16.93 -2.04 24.24
C GLY A 177 -16.56 -2.82 22.98
N LEU A 178 -16.15 -4.04 23.17
CA LEU A 178 -15.82 -4.96 22.06
C LEU A 178 -16.97 -5.94 21.86
N LEU A 179 -17.34 -6.16 20.62
CA LEU A 179 -18.29 -7.20 20.22
C LEU A 179 -17.56 -8.42 19.65
N ARG A 180 -16.55 -8.17 18.82
CA ARG A 180 -15.67 -9.16 18.17
C ARG A 180 -14.34 -8.51 17.85
N ASP A 181 -13.35 -9.27 17.38
CA ASP A 181 -12.00 -8.78 17.04
C ASP A 181 -11.97 -7.58 16.07
N ARG A 182 -13.01 -7.43 15.23
CA ARG A 182 -13.14 -6.36 14.23
C ARG A 182 -14.41 -5.50 14.39
N ALA A 183 -15.20 -5.74 15.44
CA ALA A 183 -16.45 -5.01 15.67
C ALA A 183 -16.50 -4.47 17.09
N PHE A 184 -16.80 -3.20 17.25
CA PHE A 184 -16.80 -2.53 18.55
C PHE A 184 -17.91 -1.46 18.65
N LEU A 185 -18.29 -1.21 19.89
CA LEU A 185 -19.18 -0.11 20.28
C LEU A 185 -18.35 1.18 20.35
N ALA A 186 -18.90 2.25 19.81
CA ALA A 186 -18.24 3.54 19.69
C ALA A 186 -19.07 4.67 20.32
N SER A 187 -18.43 5.51 21.13
CA SER A 187 -18.98 6.80 21.53
C SER A 187 -18.76 7.88 20.48
N GLY A 188 -19.45 9.00 20.60
CA GLY A 188 -19.24 10.20 19.77
C GLY A 188 -19.86 10.13 18.37
N LEU A 189 -20.43 9.00 17.96
CA LEU A 189 -20.99 8.81 16.63
C LEU A 189 -22.53 8.69 16.59
N GLY A 190 -23.21 8.73 17.72
CA GLY A 190 -24.65 8.54 17.82
C GLY A 190 -25.51 9.58 17.10
N GLY A 191 -24.93 10.73 16.72
CA GLY A 191 -25.62 11.77 15.93
C GLY A 191 -25.60 11.54 14.42
N PHE A 192 -24.86 10.53 13.94
CA PHE A 192 -24.81 10.19 12.52
C PHE A 192 -25.83 9.11 12.17
N THR A 193 -26.36 9.18 10.95
CA THR A 193 -27.28 8.15 10.45
C THR A 193 -26.57 6.81 10.27
N SER A 194 -27.24 5.69 10.56
CA SER A 194 -26.74 4.36 10.20
C SER A 194 -26.27 4.31 8.73
N GLY A 195 -25.15 3.65 8.47
CA GLY A 195 -24.53 3.59 7.15
C GLY A 195 -23.64 4.78 6.80
N TRP A 196 -23.60 5.87 7.58
CA TRP A 196 -22.85 7.09 7.22
C TRP A 196 -21.36 6.83 7.03
N PHE A 197 -20.76 5.98 7.87
CA PHE A 197 -19.36 5.62 7.80
C PHE A 197 -19.08 4.28 7.10
N THR A 198 -20.11 3.60 6.60
CA THR A 198 -19.94 2.38 5.79
C THR A 198 -19.13 2.70 4.53
N PHE A 199 -18.13 1.87 4.20
CA PHE A 199 -17.10 2.09 3.17
C PHE A 199 -16.19 3.30 3.44
N GLY A 200 -16.18 3.77 4.68
CA GLY A 200 -15.29 4.82 5.14
C GLY A 200 -14.04 4.24 5.83
N THR A 201 -13.34 5.11 6.54
CA THR A 201 -12.11 4.73 7.24
C THR A 201 -12.15 5.16 8.70
N VAL A 202 -11.57 4.33 9.56
CA VAL A 202 -11.19 4.69 10.93
C VAL A 202 -9.70 4.92 11.00
N GLU A 203 -9.28 5.96 11.69
CA GLU A 203 -7.89 6.29 11.99
C GLU A 203 -7.73 6.36 13.51
N TRP A 204 -6.89 5.51 14.06
CA TRP A 204 -6.66 5.45 15.49
C TRP A 204 -5.79 6.62 15.95
N THR A 205 -6.26 7.37 16.94
CA THR A 205 -5.55 8.51 17.53
C THR A 205 -4.95 8.21 18.88
N ALA A 206 -5.37 7.11 19.52
CA ALA A 206 -4.80 6.59 20.77
C ALA A 206 -4.90 5.06 20.81
N GLY A 207 -4.20 4.45 21.74
CA GLY A 207 -4.17 3.00 21.95
C GLY A 207 -3.06 2.29 21.16
N ALA A 208 -3.12 0.96 21.16
CA ALA A 208 -2.10 0.12 20.53
C ALA A 208 -2.01 0.28 19.01
N ASN A 209 -3.09 0.73 18.36
CA ASN A 209 -3.19 0.92 16.92
C ASN A 209 -2.97 2.39 16.48
N ILE A 210 -2.47 3.26 17.34
CA ILE A 210 -2.27 4.69 17.03
C ILE A 210 -1.59 4.92 15.68
N GLY A 211 -2.13 5.87 14.89
CA GLY A 211 -1.63 6.23 13.56
C GLY A 211 -2.01 5.25 12.44
N ARG A 212 -2.71 4.17 12.73
CA ARG A 212 -3.16 3.20 11.73
C ARG A 212 -4.53 3.53 11.24
N ARG A 213 -4.79 3.09 10.01
CA ARG A 213 -6.09 3.20 9.37
C ARG A 213 -6.65 1.83 9.07
N ALA A 214 -7.97 1.70 9.18
CA ALA A 214 -8.70 0.51 8.77
C ALA A 214 -9.97 0.91 8.02
N GLU A 215 -10.44 0.05 7.12
CA GLU A 215 -11.68 0.26 6.37
C GLU A 215 -12.88 -0.22 7.17
N ILE A 216 -13.98 0.52 7.08
CA ILE A 216 -15.25 0.24 7.74
C ILE A 216 -16.19 -0.43 6.74
N ILE A 217 -16.63 -1.65 7.00
CA ILE A 217 -17.62 -2.34 6.16
C ILE A 217 -19.06 -2.12 6.61
N ALA A 218 -19.27 -1.81 7.90
CA ALA A 218 -20.60 -1.50 8.42
C ALA A 218 -20.51 -0.47 9.55
N HIS A 219 -21.52 0.41 9.58
CA HIS A 219 -21.75 1.39 10.61
C HIS A 219 -23.24 1.39 10.94
N ASP A 220 -23.58 0.97 12.13
CA ASP A 220 -24.96 0.92 12.61
C ASP A 220 -25.12 1.79 13.84
N VAL A 221 -26.24 2.49 13.94
CA VAL A 221 -26.60 3.29 15.12
C VAL A 221 -27.96 2.83 15.63
N THR A 222 -28.01 2.39 16.87
CA THR A 222 -29.23 1.99 17.55
C THR A 222 -29.25 2.64 18.94
N ASP A 223 -30.32 3.35 19.25
CA ASP A 223 -30.49 4.07 20.53
C ASP A 223 -29.33 5.00 20.89
N GLY A 224 -28.72 5.65 19.87
CA GLY A 224 -27.60 6.57 20.04
C GLY A 224 -26.23 5.87 20.25
N ILE A 225 -26.20 4.54 20.21
CA ILE A 225 -24.97 3.75 20.31
C ILE A 225 -24.55 3.36 18.90
N ALA A 226 -23.34 3.72 18.53
CA ALA A 226 -22.78 3.35 17.24
C ALA A 226 -21.99 2.03 17.35
N VAL A 227 -22.15 1.18 16.34
CA VAL A 227 -21.35 -0.02 16.12
C VAL A 227 -20.55 0.15 14.85
N LEU A 228 -19.25 -0.02 14.92
CA LEU A 228 -18.37 -0.05 13.76
C LEU A 228 -17.88 -1.48 13.55
N THR A 229 -17.96 -1.94 12.30
CA THR A 229 -17.37 -3.21 11.86
C THR A 229 -16.31 -2.92 10.82
N LEU A 230 -15.09 -3.35 11.08
CA LEU A 230 -13.95 -3.18 10.17
C LEU A 230 -13.90 -4.31 9.14
N LEU A 231 -13.30 -4.03 7.99
CA LEU A 231 -13.05 -5.02 6.95
C LEU A 231 -12.17 -6.16 7.48
N GLU A 232 -11.09 -5.80 8.14
CA GLU A 232 -10.14 -6.72 8.74
C GLU A 232 -9.93 -6.39 10.23
N ALA A 233 -9.58 -7.41 11.01
CA ALA A 233 -9.18 -7.18 12.39
C ALA A 233 -7.84 -6.43 12.41
N PRO A 234 -7.68 -5.37 13.22
CA PRO A 234 -6.39 -4.71 13.37
C PRO A 234 -5.33 -5.68 13.90
N VAL A 235 -4.09 -5.44 13.51
CA VAL A 235 -2.93 -6.26 13.93
C VAL A 235 -2.77 -6.31 15.46
N ARG A 236 -3.12 -5.23 16.11
CA ARG A 236 -3.14 -5.17 17.59
C ARG A 236 -4.57 -5.13 18.08
N SER A 237 -4.83 -5.79 19.20
CA SER A 237 -6.16 -5.82 19.81
C SER A 237 -6.68 -4.41 20.09
N ILE A 238 -7.96 -4.20 19.79
CA ILE A 238 -8.69 -3.00 20.16
C ILE A 238 -9.00 -3.07 21.65
N ALA A 239 -8.86 -1.97 22.36
CA ALA A 239 -9.20 -1.89 23.79
C ALA A 239 -10.23 -0.80 24.05
N GLY A 240 -10.98 -0.95 25.15
CA GLY A 240 -11.87 0.10 25.63
C GLY A 240 -11.09 1.37 25.94
N GLY A 241 -11.56 2.53 25.49
CA GLY A 241 -10.87 3.81 25.61
C GLY A 241 -9.98 4.19 24.43
N ASP A 242 -9.70 3.27 23.49
CA ASP A 242 -8.94 3.61 22.28
C ASP A 242 -9.71 4.70 21.49
N ALA A 243 -9.06 5.84 21.28
CA ALA A 243 -9.66 6.95 20.57
C ALA A 243 -9.37 6.86 19.07
N PHE A 244 -10.31 7.37 18.28
CA PHE A 244 -10.23 7.32 16.83
C PHE A 244 -10.94 8.50 16.16
N ILE A 245 -10.62 8.70 14.90
CA ILE A 245 -11.33 9.55 13.95
C ILE A 245 -11.90 8.66 12.85
N VAL A 246 -13.15 8.90 12.46
CA VAL A 246 -13.76 8.23 11.31
C VAL A 246 -14.06 9.24 10.21
N ARG A 247 -13.95 8.78 8.98
CA ARG A 247 -14.34 9.55 7.79
C ARG A 247 -15.43 8.81 7.04
N ALA A 248 -16.37 9.57 6.49
CA ALA A 248 -17.52 9.06 5.75
C ALA A 248 -17.06 8.17 4.59
N GLY A 249 -17.85 7.17 4.25
CA GLY A 249 -17.60 6.26 3.13
C GLY A 249 -18.48 6.55 1.92
N CYS A 250 -18.10 5.98 0.78
CA CYS A 250 -18.80 6.11 -0.48
C CYS A 250 -18.88 4.75 -1.19
N ASP A 251 -20.10 4.36 -1.59
CA ASP A 251 -20.37 3.14 -2.35
C ASP A 251 -20.13 3.27 -3.86
N LYS A 252 -19.60 4.41 -4.29
CA LYS A 252 -19.28 4.74 -5.69
C LYS A 252 -20.49 4.93 -6.61
N ARG A 253 -21.71 4.96 -6.08
CA ARG A 253 -22.92 5.18 -6.85
C ARG A 253 -23.25 6.66 -7.02
N LEU A 254 -23.90 7.01 -8.14
CA LEU A 254 -24.30 8.39 -8.44
C LEU A 254 -25.27 8.93 -7.39
N GLU A 255 -26.22 8.11 -6.93
CA GLU A 255 -27.20 8.47 -5.91
C GLU A 255 -26.55 8.90 -4.60
N THR A 256 -25.57 8.12 -4.12
CA THR A 256 -24.79 8.45 -2.92
C THR A 256 -23.93 9.69 -3.14
N CYS A 257 -23.33 9.84 -4.32
CA CYS A 257 -22.55 11.01 -4.66
C CYS A 257 -23.42 12.30 -4.61
N GLY A 258 -24.64 12.24 -5.11
CA GLY A 258 -25.59 13.35 -5.05
C GLY A 258 -26.20 13.57 -3.67
N GLY A 259 -26.80 12.52 -3.10
CA GLY A 259 -27.58 12.63 -1.87
C GLY A 259 -26.75 12.87 -0.61
N LYS A 260 -25.58 12.20 -0.50
CA LYS A 260 -24.70 12.28 0.68
C LYS A 260 -23.68 13.42 0.58
N PHE A 261 -23.10 13.61 -0.61
CA PHE A 261 -21.96 14.52 -0.79
C PHE A 261 -22.28 15.76 -1.62
N ALA A 262 -23.49 15.85 -2.22
CA ALA A 262 -23.87 16.92 -3.16
C ALA A 262 -22.83 17.17 -4.25
N ASN A 263 -22.19 16.08 -4.77
CA ASN A 263 -20.96 16.16 -5.57
C ASN A 263 -21.07 15.50 -6.95
N THR A 264 -22.27 15.47 -7.53
CA THR A 264 -22.53 14.85 -8.84
C THR A 264 -21.67 15.40 -9.97
N VAL A 265 -21.27 16.67 -9.90
CA VAL A 265 -20.41 17.34 -10.89
C VAL A 265 -19.03 16.65 -11.00
N ASN A 266 -18.55 16.09 -9.91
CA ASN A 266 -17.27 15.40 -9.84
C ASN A 266 -17.40 13.86 -9.93
N PHE A 267 -18.61 13.37 -10.20
CA PHE A 267 -18.82 11.93 -10.41
C PHE A 267 -18.04 11.45 -11.64
N ARG A 268 -17.34 10.32 -11.51
CA ARG A 268 -16.43 9.78 -12.52
C ARG A 268 -16.84 8.41 -13.04
N GLY A 269 -18.06 7.99 -12.78
CA GLY A 269 -18.68 6.81 -13.37
C GLY A 269 -19.56 7.17 -14.57
N PHE A 270 -20.12 6.15 -15.18
CA PHE A 270 -20.98 6.25 -16.35
C PHE A 270 -22.29 5.49 -16.07
N PRO A 271 -23.19 6.05 -15.24
CA PRO A 271 -24.37 5.33 -14.73
C PRO A 271 -25.36 4.92 -15.82
N SER A 272 -25.27 5.53 -17.00
CA SER A 272 -26.14 5.21 -18.16
C SER A 272 -25.51 4.21 -19.12
N ILE A 273 -24.38 3.57 -18.77
CA ILE A 273 -23.82 2.51 -19.60
C ILE A 273 -24.80 1.32 -19.61
N PRO A 274 -25.21 0.84 -20.81
CA PRO A 274 -26.00 -0.36 -20.93
C PRO A 274 -25.30 -1.58 -20.29
N GLY A 275 -26.03 -2.35 -19.52
CA GLY A 275 -25.51 -3.61 -18.98
C GLY A 275 -25.24 -4.65 -20.07
N GLN A 276 -24.63 -5.77 -19.70
CA GLN A 276 -24.36 -6.87 -20.63
C GLN A 276 -25.64 -7.39 -21.33
N ASP A 277 -26.79 -7.29 -20.68
CA ASP A 277 -28.08 -7.68 -21.25
C ASP A 277 -28.47 -6.83 -22.49
N ALA A 278 -28.02 -5.59 -22.58
CA ALA A 278 -28.28 -4.72 -23.72
C ALA A 278 -27.45 -5.12 -24.95
N VAL A 279 -26.24 -5.63 -24.74
CA VAL A 279 -25.35 -6.11 -25.80
C VAL A 279 -25.87 -7.38 -26.46
N LEU A 280 -26.63 -8.20 -25.70
CA LEU A 280 -27.23 -9.45 -26.17
C LEU A 280 -28.59 -9.24 -26.86
N ARG A 281 -29.17 -8.06 -26.79
CA ARG A 281 -30.42 -7.74 -27.47
C ARG A 281 -30.16 -7.49 -28.95
N TYR A 282 -30.51 -8.46 -29.79
CA TYR A 282 -30.57 -8.24 -31.22
C TYR A 282 -31.73 -7.28 -31.54
N ALA A 283 -31.49 -6.36 -32.47
CA ALA A 283 -32.57 -5.55 -33.05
C ALA A 283 -33.62 -6.50 -33.65
N SER A 284 -34.79 -6.60 -33.03
CA SER A 284 -35.92 -7.28 -33.61
C SER A 284 -36.68 -6.32 -34.52
N GLN A 285 -37.22 -6.85 -35.67
CA GLN A 285 -38.00 -6.02 -36.61
C GLN A 285 -39.29 -5.43 -35.99
N ASP A 286 -39.73 -5.99 -34.86
CA ASP A 286 -40.98 -5.59 -34.17
C ASP A 286 -40.70 -4.62 -33.00
N GLY A 287 -39.47 -4.24 -32.73
CA GLY A 287 -39.10 -3.34 -31.63
C GLY A 287 -39.14 -1.87 -32.08
N SER A 288 -39.82 -1.02 -31.33
CA SER A 288 -39.67 0.44 -31.45
C SER A 288 -38.26 0.82 -30.98
N HIS A 289 -37.41 1.24 -31.90
CA HIS A 289 -36.03 1.67 -31.60
C HIS A 289 -35.91 3.20 -31.50
N GLU A 290 -36.96 3.86 -31.03
CA GLU A 290 -37.08 5.33 -30.93
C GLU A 290 -36.23 5.94 -29.81
N GLY A 291 -34.95 5.56 -29.69
CA GLY A 291 -34.02 6.27 -28.81
C GLY A 291 -34.39 6.32 -27.32
N ASN A 292 -35.27 5.45 -26.84
CA ASN A 292 -35.56 5.36 -25.42
C ASN A 292 -34.32 4.95 -24.65
N VAL A 293 -33.99 5.72 -23.66
CA VAL A 293 -32.96 5.42 -22.66
C VAL A 293 -33.31 4.06 -22.04
N LEU A 294 -32.40 3.10 -22.18
CA LEU A 294 -32.51 1.76 -21.59
C LEU A 294 -32.32 1.83 -20.07
#